data_8d10c1730f44ddb6fd3b8a1bea592420
#
_entry.id   8d10c1730f44ddb6fd3b8a1bea592420
#
_cell.length_a   1.000
_cell.length_b   1.000
_cell.length_c   1.000
_cell.angle_alpha   90.00
_cell.angle_beta   90.00
_cell.angle_gamma   90.00
#
_symmetry.space_group_name_H-M   'P 1'
#
loop_
_entity.id
_entity.type
_entity.pdbx_description
1 polymer ?
#
loop_
_entity_poly.entity_id
_entity_poly.type
_entity_poly.pdbx_seq_one_letter_code
_entity_poly.pdbx_strand_id
1 'polypeptide(L)'
;YLYRDADNYKKVNECVIAGALTAEQICAIKDCCDMGEYFIPSQVGLPERRFDRYDPAVDHCWFELDEDSFSETIEPPTVALTAAELVNRFEECRNNWQDEAYTPQMGGMV
;
A
#
# COMPACT_ATOMS: atom_id res chain seq x y z
N TYR A 1 4.45 -5.11 4.02
CA TYR A 1 3.28 -4.31 4.42
C TYR A 1 2.16 -5.24 4.88
N LEU A 2 1.27 -4.72 5.68
CA LEU A 2 0.26 -5.59 6.26
C LEU A 2 -1.15 -4.98 6.18
N TYR A 3 -2.12 -5.87 6.07
CA TYR A 3 -3.52 -5.55 6.19
C TYR A 3 -4.02 -5.97 7.57
N ARG A 4 -4.71 -5.07 8.24
CA ARG A 4 -5.33 -5.33 9.54
C ARG A 4 -6.83 -5.12 9.40
N ASP A 5 -7.62 -6.16 9.67
CA ASP A 5 -9.07 -6.06 9.53
C ASP A 5 -9.73 -5.41 10.76
N ALA A 6 -11.05 -5.30 10.72
CA ALA A 6 -11.80 -4.67 11.80
C ALA A 6 -11.67 -5.40 13.13
N ASP A 7 -11.37 -6.69 13.11
CA ASP A 7 -11.19 -7.52 14.30
C ASP A 7 -9.72 -7.60 14.74
N ASN A 8 -8.85 -6.78 14.12
CA ASN A 8 -7.42 -6.71 14.41
C ASN A 8 -6.62 -7.94 14.00
N TYR A 9 -7.16 -8.79 13.13
CA TYR A 9 -6.37 -9.84 12.50
C TYR A 9 -5.48 -9.24 11.42
N LYS A 10 -4.27 -9.76 11.31
CA LYS A 10 -3.25 -9.22 10.40
C LYS A 10 -2.93 -10.19 9.29
N LYS A 11 -2.77 -9.67 8.09
CA LYS A 11 -2.28 -10.44 6.95
C LYS A 11 -1.08 -9.72 6.34
N VAL A 12 0.06 -10.40 6.33
CA VAL A 12 1.30 -9.85 5.75
C VAL A 12 1.27 -10.02 4.24
N ASN A 13 1.68 -8.98 3.55
CA ASN A 13 1.84 -8.96 2.10
C ASN A 13 3.30 -8.71 1.78
N GLU A 14 3.81 -9.37 0.74
CA GLU A 14 5.19 -9.21 0.31
C GLU A 14 5.27 -9.06 -1.19
N CYS A 15 6.19 -8.26 -1.66
CA CYS A 15 6.54 -8.19 -3.07
C CYS A 15 8.00 -7.77 -3.20
N VAL A 16 8.58 -8.08 -4.35
CA VAL A 16 9.97 -7.69 -4.66
C VAL A 16 9.94 -6.78 -5.86
N ILE A 17 10.60 -5.63 -5.73
CA ILE A 17 10.76 -4.66 -6.81
C ILE A 17 12.20 -4.68 -7.31
N ALA A 18 12.41 -4.25 -8.55
CA ALA A 18 13.75 -4.13 -9.11
C ALA A 18 14.40 -2.84 -8.64
N GLY A 19 15.68 -2.93 -8.26
CA GLY A 19 16.45 -1.80 -7.77
C GLY A 19 16.37 -1.64 -6.27
N ALA A 20 17.34 -0.92 -5.71
CA ALA A 20 17.42 -0.68 -4.28
C ALA A 20 16.81 0.67 -3.94
N LEU A 21 16.13 0.74 -2.82
CA LEU A 21 15.65 2.01 -2.26
C LEU A 21 16.68 2.54 -1.30
N THR A 22 17.00 3.81 -1.40
CA THR A 22 17.86 4.50 -0.43
C THR A 22 17.03 4.82 0.82
N ALA A 23 17.73 5.12 1.93
CA ALA A 23 17.05 5.56 3.15
C ALA A 23 16.20 6.80 2.90
N GLU A 24 16.68 7.72 2.04
CA GLU A 24 15.92 8.92 1.69
C GLU A 24 14.66 8.59 0.91
N GLN A 25 14.73 7.63 0.01
CA GLN A 25 13.56 7.19 -0.75
C GLN A 25 12.52 6.52 0.15
N ILE A 26 12.98 5.72 1.11
CA ILE A 26 12.08 5.08 2.08
C ILE A 26 11.38 6.14 2.92
N CYS A 27 12.10 7.16 3.38
CA CYS A 27 11.48 8.29 4.08
C CYS A 27 10.47 9.02 3.21
N ALA A 28 10.79 9.24 1.94
CA ALA A 28 9.88 9.91 1.01
C ALA A 28 8.60 9.09 0.81
N ILE A 29 8.72 7.78 0.68
CA ILE A 29 7.55 6.89 0.58
C ILE A 29 6.69 7.01 1.82
N LYS A 30 7.27 6.95 2.99
CA LYS A 30 6.51 7.06 4.23
C LYS A 30 5.83 8.42 4.38
N ASP A 31 6.48 9.48 3.97
CA ASP A 31 5.89 10.81 3.99
C ASP A 31 4.68 10.94 3.07
N CYS A 32 4.62 10.11 2.04
CA CYS A 32 3.48 10.08 1.12
C CYS A 32 2.30 9.27 1.67
N CYS A 33 2.53 8.44 2.68
CA CYS A 33 1.47 7.66 3.30
C CYS A 33 0.58 8.56 4.16
N ASP A 34 -0.69 8.20 4.26
CA ASP A 34 -1.61 8.89 5.15
C ASP A 34 -1.14 8.70 6.60
N MET A 35 -1.03 9.78 7.33
CA MET A 35 -0.50 9.80 8.70
C MET A 35 0.90 9.16 8.81
N GLY A 36 1.65 9.12 7.71
CA GLY A 36 2.99 8.53 7.69
C GLY A 36 3.02 7.01 7.78
N GLU A 37 1.90 6.33 7.66
CA GLU A 37 1.81 4.90 7.93
C GLU A 37 0.87 4.14 6.98
N TYR A 38 -0.20 4.78 6.51
CA TYR A 38 -1.25 4.09 5.77
C TYR A 38 -1.22 4.39 4.29
N PHE A 39 -1.44 3.36 3.47
CA PHE A 39 -1.47 3.50 2.03
C PHE A 39 -2.41 2.47 1.41
N ILE A 40 -2.69 2.64 0.12
CA ILE A 40 -3.52 1.72 -0.64
C ILE A 40 -2.66 1.11 -1.74
N PRO A 41 -2.19 -0.13 -1.57
CA PRO A 41 -1.19 -0.72 -2.46
C PRO A 41 -1.56 -0.72 -3.93
N SER A 42 -2.81 -0.99 -4.28
CA SER A 42 -3.23 -1.03 -5.68
C SER A 42 -3.04 0.31 -6.38
N GLN A 43 -3.09 1.41 -5.64
CA GLN A 43 -2.94 2.74 -6.21
C GLN A 43 -1.48 3.08 -6.53
N VAL A 44 -0.55 2.31 -6.00
CA VAL A 44 0.87 2.43 -6.34
C VAL A 44 1.38 1.22 -7.12
N GLY A 45 0.49 0.35 -7.56
CA GLY A 45 0.85 -0.80 -8.39
C GLY A 45 1.34 -2.02 -7.64
N LEU A 46 1.06 -2.13 -6.35
CA LEU A 46 1.43 -3.27 -5.53
C LEU A 46 0.24 -4.19 -5.29
N PRO A 47 0.48 -5.49 -5.08
CA PRO A 47 -0.60 -6.42 -4.78
C PRO A 47 -1.25 -6.13 -3.44
N GLU A 48 -2.55 -6.43 -3.35
CA GLU A 48 -3.33 -6.29 -2.14
C GLU A 48 -3.93 -7.63 -1.78
N ARG A 49 -3.49 -8.19 -0.67
CA ARG A 49 -4.09 -9.42 -0.13
C ARG A 49 -4.75 -9.09 1.20
N ARG A 50 -6.06 -9.22 1.20
CA ARG A 50 -6.90 -9.05 2.39
C ARG A 50 -7.41 -10.41 2.80
N PHE A 51 -8.16 -10.46 3.89
CA PHE A 51 -8.81 -11.70 4.29
C PHE A 51 -9.94 -12.05 3.31
N ASP A 52 -10.22 -13.35 3.16
CA ASP A 52 -11.26 -13.83 2.26
C ASP A 52 -12.63 -13.26 2.59
N ARG A 53 -12.86 -12.91 3.85
CA ARG A 53 -14.12 -12.34 4.31
C ARG A 53 -14.10 -10.83 4.39
N TYR A 54 -13.36 -10.18 3.51
CA TYR A 54 -13.31 -8.73 3.45
C TYR A 54 -14.72 -8.17 3.16
N ASP A 55 -15.17 -7.30 4.04
CA ASP A 55 -16.49 -6.65 3.91
C ASP A 55 -16.28 -5.13 3.85
N PRO A 56 -16.50 -4.50 2.69
CA PRO A 56 -16.30 -3.05 2.55
C PRO A 56 -17.15 -2.20 3.49
N ALA A 57 -18.22 -2.75 4.05
CA ALA A 57 -19.07 -2.02 4.99
C ALA A 57 -18.43 -1.87 6.37
N VAL A 58 -17.55 -2.80 6.76
CA VAL A 58 -16.91 -2.79 8.08
C VAL A 58 -15.39 -2.78 8.02
N ASP A 59 -14.80 -3.28 6.93
CA ASP A 59 -13.35 -3.36 6.77
C ASP A 59 -12.85 -2.22 5.90
N HIS A 60 -11.76 -1.58 6.34
CA HIS A 60 -11.15 -0.51 5.56
C HIS A 60 -10.28 -1.07 4.42
N CYS A 61 -9.87 -0.19 3.51
CA CYS A 61 -9.00 -0.56 2.38
C CYS A 61 -7.53 -0.21 2.62
N TRP A 62 -7.17 0.30 3.79
CA TRP A 62 -5.84 0.80 4.09
C TRP A 62 -4.91 -0.31 4.55
N PHE A 63 -3.67 -0.27 4.08
CA PHE A 63 -2.59 -1.14 4.51
C PHE A 63 -1.57 -0.33 5.32
N GLU A 64 -0.81 -0.99 6.17
CA GLU A 64 0.17 -0.38 7.04
C GLU A 64 1.58 -0.64 6.52
N LEU A 65 2.39 0.40 6.54
CA LEU A 65 3.78 0.36 6.10
C LEU A 65 4.64 1.10 7.12
N ASP A 66 5.73 0.49 7.56
CA ASP A 66 6.68 1.14 8.45
C ASP A 66 8.12 1.00 7.92
N GLU A 67 9.09 1.54 8.64
CA GLU A 67 10.48 1.52 8.19
C GLU A 67 11.04 0.10 8.10
N ASP A 68 10.55 -0.79 8.95
CA ASP A 68 10.99 -2.19 8.98
C ASP A 68 10.33 -3.03 7.88
N SER A 69 9.40 -2.46 7.13
CA SER A 69 8.75 -3.13 6.00
C SER A 69 9.70 -3.35 4.81
N PHE A 70 10.82 -2.67 4.78
CA PHE A 70 11.75 -2.69 3.65
C PHE A 70 12.98 -3.53 3.99
N SER A 71 13.35 -4.42 3.09
CA SER A 71 14.57 -5.22 3.22
C SER A 71 15.13 -5.53 1.85
N GLU A 72 16.43 -5.82 1.80
CA GLU A 72 17.09 -6.21 0.56
C GLU A 72 16.99 -7.73 0.37
N THR A 73 16.89 -8.15 -0.88
CA THR A 73 16.86 -9.56 -1.22
C THR A 73 17.52 -9.76 -2.59
N ILE A 74 18.00 -10.97 -2.83
CA ILE A 74 18.52 -11.39 -4.14
C ILE A 74 17.44 -12.07 -4.97
N GLU A 75 16.24 -12.18 -4.45
CA GLU A 75 15.13 -12.82 -5.17
C GLU A 75 14.71 -11.98 -6.38
N PRO A 76 14.23 -12.62 -7.44
CA PRO A 76 13.78 -11.88 -8.61
C PRO A 76 12.54 -11.02 -8.31
N PRO A 77 12.36 -9.92 -9.03
CA PRO A 77 11.18 -9.08 -8.85
C PRO A 77 9.88 -9.85 -9.07
N THR A 78 8.89 -9.56 -8.24
CA THR A 78 7.56 -10.16 -8.33
C THR A 78 6.53 -9.19 -8.90
N VAL A 79 6.90 -7.93 -9.05
CA VAL A 79 6.06 -6.89 -9.66
C VAL A 79 6.86 -6.17 -10.73
N ALA A 80 6.18 -5.51 -11.65
CA ALA A 80 6.82 -4.84 -12.78
C ALA A 80 7.46 -3.50 -12.43
N LEU A 81 7.18 -2.96 -11.25
CA LEU A 81 7.69 -1.65 -10.85
C LEU A 81 9.16 -1.69 -10.46
N THR A 82 9.90 -0.67 -10.84
CA THR A 82 11.23 -0.41 -10.30
C THR A 82 11.12 0.43 -9.04
N ALA A 83 12.23 0.53 -8.29
CA ALA A 83 12.29 1.38 -7.10
C ALA A 83 11.95 2.84 -7.42
N ALA A 84 12.47 3.36 -8.52
CA ALA A 84 12.20 4.74 -8.93
C ALA A 84 10.73 4.95 -9.29
N GLU A 85 10.14 3.99 -10.00
CA GLU A 85 8.74 4.05 -10.35
C GLU A 85 7.83 3.98 -9.12
N LEU A 86 8.20 3.16 -8.13
CA LEU A 86 7.45 3.06 -6.91
C LEU A 86 7.42 4.39 -6.15
N VAL A 87 8.58 5.04 -6.03
CA VAL A 87 8.66 6.36 -5.39
C VAL A 87 7.75 7.35 -6.10
N ASN A 88 7.80 7.38 -7.44
CA ASN A 88 6.96 8.28 -8.22
C ASN A 88 5.47 8.02 -7.99
N ARG A 89 5.07 6.74 -7.91
CA ARG A 89 3.68 6.38 -7.65
C ARG A 89 3.21 6.87 -6.29
N PHE A 90 4.03 6.71 -5.26
CA PHE A 90 3.72 7.24 -3.94
C PHE A 90 3.59 8.76 -3.95
N GLU A 91 4.49 9.44 -4.65
CA GLU A 91 4.42 10.90 -4.74
C GLU A 91 3.16 11.39 -5.44
N GLU A 92 2.71 10.68 -6.48
CA GLU A 92 1.47 11.00 -7.17
C GLU A 92 0.25 10.80 -6.28
N CYS A 93 0.31 9.83 -5.37
CA CYS A 93 -0.80 9.53 -4.47
C CYS A 93 -0.82 10.40 -3.21
N ARG A 94 0.25 11.11 -2.93
CA ARG A 94 0.36 11.94 -1.73
C ARG A 94 -0.83 12.89 -1.62
N ASN A 95 -1.55 12.80 -0.50
CA ASN A 95 -2.76 13.58 -0.25
C ASN A 95 -3.91 13.31 -1.23
N ASN A 96 -3.78 12.26 -2.05
CA ASN A 96 -4.78 11.90 -3.06
C ASN A 96 -5.21 10.45 -2.98
N TRP A 97 -4.97 9.78 -1.86
CA TRP A 97 -5.40 8.41 -1.68
C TRP A 97 -6.92 8.31 -1.81
N GLN A 98 -7.38 7.38 -2.63
CA GLN A 98 -8.81 7.15 -2.84
C GLN A 98 -9.27 6.01 -1.94
N ASP A 99 -9.97 6.36 -0.86
CA ASP A 99 -10.49 5.36 0.06
C ASP A 99 -11.69 4.65 -0.58
N GLU A 100 -11.45 3.44 -1.02
CA GLU A 100 -12.46 2.64 -1.73
C GLU A 100 -13.69 2.33 -0.88
N ALA A 101 -13.56 2.36 0.43
CA ALA A 101 -14.69 2.11 1.32
C ALA A 101 -15.77 3.17 1.18
N TYR A 102 -15.42 4.36 0.73
CA TYR A 102 -16.39 5.43 0.51
C TYR A 102 -16.77 5.62 -0.96
N THR A 103 -15.95 5.10 -1.86
CA THR A 103 -16.16 5.29 -3.29
C THR A 103 -17.47 4.71 -3.80
N PRO A 104 -17.88 3.50 -3.40
CA PRO A 104 -19.13 2.92 -3.88
C PRO A 104 -20.35 3.76 -3.61
N GLN A 105 -20.33 4.57 -2.57
CA GLN A 105 -21.45 5.43 -2.23
C GLN A 105 -21.71 6.46 -3.30
N MET A 106 -20.66 6.94 -3.93
CA MET A 106 -20.80 7.89 -5.02
C MET A 106 -21.43 7.23 -6.23
N GLY A 107 -21.02 6.02 -6.52
CA GLY A 107 -21.65 5.26 -7.59
C GLY A 107 -23.10 4.95 -7.28
N GLY A 108 -23.39 4.68 -6.03
CA GLY A 108 -24.75 4.38 -5.61
C GLY A 108 -25.70 5.55 -5.71
N MET A 109 -25.20 6.73 -5.80
CA MET A 109 -26.04 7.92 -5.90
C MET A 109 -26.60 8.18 -7.28
N VAL A 110 -26.10 7.50 -8.20
CA VAL A 110 -26.52 7.70 -9.58
C VAL A 110 -27.54 6.70 -9.97
#